data_0999a66bd6eea230288f3c95bee2b9a2
#
_entry.id   0999a66bd6eea230288f3c95bee2b9a2
#
_cell.length_a   1.000
_cell.length_b   1.000
_cell.length_c   1.000
_cell.angle_alpha   90.00
_cell.angle_beta   90.00
_cell.angle_gamma   90.00
#
_symmetry.space_group_name_H-M   'P 1'
#
loop_
_entity.id
_entity.type
_entity.pdbx_description
1 polymer ?
#
loop_
_entity_poly.entity_id
_entity_poly.type
_entity_poly.pdbx_seq_one_letter_code
_entity_poly.pdbx_strand_id
1 'polypeptide(L)'
;MYKNNMIDAITLWRTPKGHCAEAKDSVRRREILLPSKRPMTEERESAPNQAPDTDQATHQRPPQASLARRYMGKLLANIATVPVYLIMEAVLPRALGPQVYGNFNFSTSVFTQLTGFLDMGTSTCFYNALSRRQYEMPLVAFYGRVSALVFLVTMLAGVFLLVPGLGDMLLPDVPLWYAPLAAFYGFLLWGTRVVRSMNDALGLTVPGELLRSGVNLLGAIIILALFWFGFLNAGSLFGLQYLMMGSIVIGCLAIMRRSWAHIDLSLTRDQRLSYTREFSDYSMPLFVQALLSALALSAERWVLQWFDGSTQQGYFALSQRVSAACFLFVSAMTPLIMRELAIAWGKDDREHMGHLLTRFAPLLFGIAAWFSCFTAVEASVLVHIFGGAEFAAALVPVQIMALYPAHQAYGQLASSVFHATGKTKVLRNLAFIEHFGGFLLVWLLVAPQDMLGMGLGATGLALKTVTTQFIMVNLLFWMASRLIPLNFFRNLMLQGLILGSLLGIAWVCKQATGIYFADDAHQVIRFFLSGILYSFMSFGLVVTCPWLFGCSWQDFREMLIRLRLIKRKA
;
A
#
# COMPACT_ATOMS: atom_id res chain seq x y z
N MET A 1 2.06 -10.98 -41.32
CA MET A 1 1.09 -11.92 -40.73
C MET A 1 0.95 -11.75 -39.20
N TYR A 2 1.05 -10.50 -38.71
CA TYR A 2 1.05 -10.20 -37.23
C TYR A 2 0.13 -9.03 -36.87
N LYS A 3 -0.81 -8.66 -37.75
CA LYS A 3 -1.69 -7.49 -37.54
C LYS A 3 -3.12 -7.83 -37.08
N ASN A 4 -3.50 -9.10 -37.05
CA ASN A 4 -4.88 -9.51 -36.76
C ASN A 4 -5.14 -10.00 -35.33
N ASN A 5 -4.11 -10.34 -34.55
CA ASN A 5 -4.31 -10.89 -33.20
C ASN A 5 -4.61 -9.85 -32.11
N MET A 6 -4.40 -8.56 -32.39
CA MET A 6 -4.73 -7.49 -31.43
C MET A 6 -6.18 -7.01 -31.56
N ILE A 7 -6.80 -7.21 -32.72
CA ILE A 7 -8.20 -6.86 -32.98
C ILE A 7 -9.13 -7.96 -32.48
N ASP A 8 -8.72 -9.23 -32.52
CA ASP A 8 -9.51 -10.36 -31.99
C ASP A 8 -9.61 -10.38 -30.47
N ALA A 9 -8.63 -9.84 -29.74
CA ALA A 9 -8.72 -9.65 -28.29
C ALA A 9 -9.77 -8.60 -27.90
N ILE A 10 -10.09 -7.67 -28.78
CA ILE A 10 -11.10 -6.61 -28.57
C ILE A 10 -12.50 -7.08 -28.99
N THR A 11 -12.60 -8.03 -29.94
CA THR A 11 -13.88 -8.55 -30.43
C THR A 11 -14.52 -9.62 -29.55
N LEU A 12 -13.79 -10.22 -28.62
CA LEU A 12 -14.31 -11.16 -27.61
C LEU A 12 -15.24 -10.51 -26.55
N TRP A 13 -15.49 -9.20 -26.65
CA TRP A 13 -16.35 -8.42 -25.74
C TRP A 13 -17.71 -8.02 -26.33
N ARG A 14 -18.06 -8.47 -27.52
CA ARG A 14 -19.45 -8.37 -28.02
C ARG A 14 -20.28 -9.51 -27.46
N THR A 15 -21.11 -9.23 -26.47
CA THR A 15 -22.19 -10.13 -26.05
C THR A 15 -23.12 -10.40 -27.23
N PRO A 16 -23.44 -11.66 -27.57
CA PRO A 16 -24.52 -11.95 -28.49
C PRO A 16 -25.84 -11.55 -27.83
N LYS A 17 -26.51 -10.55 -28.34
CA LYS A 17 -27.94 -10.35 -28.12
C LYS A 17 -28.68 -11.47 -28.86
N GLY A 18 -29.33 -12.33 -28.11
CA GLY A 18 -30.24 -13.33 -28.66
C GLY A 18 -29.90 -14.74 -28.20
N HIS A 19 -30.55 -15.15 -27.13
CA HIS A 19 -31.05 -16.48 -26.80
C HIS A 19 -31.37 -16.52 -25.30
N CYS A 20 -32.44 -15.85 -24.93
CA CYS A 20 -33.02 -15.89 -23.59
C CYS A 20 -34.48 -16.41 -23.62
N ALA A 21 -34.78 -17.33 -24.56
CA ALA A 21 -36.12 -17.92 -24.70
C ALA A 21 -36.17 -19.44 -24.48
N GLU A 22 -35.04 -20.17 -24.48
CA GLU A 22 -35.06 -21.64 -24.36
C GLU A 22 -34.56 -22.22 -23.03
N ALA A 23 -34.14 -21.40 -22.08
CA ALA A 23 -33.68 -21.89 -20.78
C ALA A 23 -34.77 -21.98 -19.69
N LYS A 24 -36.02 -21.64 -19.99
CA LYS A 24 -37.13 -21.76 -19.04
C LYS A 24 -37.88 -23.13 -19.04
N ASP A 25 -37.69 -23.95 -20.06
CA ASP A 25 -38.39 -25.24 -20.14
C ASP A 25 -37.56 -26.44 -19.63
N SER A 26 -36.27 -26.30 -19.38
CA SER A 26 -35.47 -27.43 -18.87
C SER A 26 -35.41 -27.55 -17.34
N VAL A 27 -35.93 -26.56 -16.60
CA VAL A 27 -36.01 -26.60 -15.12
C VAL A 27 -37.30 -27.22 -14.60
N ARG A 28 -38.33 -27.42 -15.47
CA ARG A 28 -39.65 -27.96 -15.06
C ARG A 28 -39.78 -29.48 -15.13
N ARG A 29 -38.73 -30.24 -15.45
CA ARG A 29 -38.77 -31.71 -15.57
C ARG A 29 -37.86 -32.49 -14.62
N ARG A 30 -37.43 -31.93 -13.49
CA ARG A 30 -36.70 -32.66 -12.44
C ARG A 30 -37.28 -32.52 -11.03
N GLU A 31 -38.57 -32.25 -10.92
CA GLU A 31 -39.32 -32.34 -9.66
C GLU A 31 -40.27 -33.57 -9.67
N ILE A 32 -39.75 -34.77 -9.79
CA ILE A 32 -40.46 -35.98 -9.41
C ILE A 32 -39.40 -36.94 -8.88
N LEU A 33 -39.35 -37.10 -7.56
CA LEU A 33 -38.96 -38.25 -6.75
C LEU A 33 -38.32 -37.81 -5.42
N LEU A 34 -39.17 -37.42 -4.49
CA LEU A 34 -38.88 -37.53 -3.06
C LEU A 34 -40.05 -38.27 -2.39
N PRO A 35 -39.80 -39.27 -1.52
CA PRO A 35 -40.83 -40.08 -0.93
C PRO A 35 -41.59 -39.36 0.19
N SER A 36 -42.88 -39.68 0.26
CA SER A 36 -43.89 -39.17 1.17
C SER A 36 -43.52 -39.23 2.65
N LYS A 37 -43.72 -38.12 3.35
CA LYS A 37 -43.80 -38.09 4.83
C LYS A 37 -45.06 -38.75 5.32
N ARG A 38 -44.93 -39.77 6.19
CA ARG A 38 -46.03 -40.23 7.04
C ARG A 38 -46.11 -39.38 8.31
N PRO A 39 -47.27 -39.09 8.84
CA PRO A 39 -47.44 -38.43 10.13
C PRO A 39 -47.20 -39.42 11.28
N MET A 40 -46.42 -39.04 12.25
CA MET A 40 -46.33 -39.75 13.53
C MET A 40 -47.03 -38.94 14.63
N THR A 41 -47.95 -39.64 15.26
CA THR A 41 -48.75 -39.32 16.42
C THR A 41 -47.91 -39.01 17.65
N GLU A 42 -48.47 -38.11 18.48
CA GLU A 42 -48.05 -37.80 19.85
C GLU A 42 -48.06 -39.03 20.75
N GLU A 43 -46.96 -39.31 21.43
CA GLU A 43 -46.95 -39.99 22.74
C GLU A 43 -46.06 -39.24 23.70
N ARG A 44 -46.69 -38.73 24.77
CA ARG A 44 -46.04 -38.22 25.98
C ARG A 44 -45.47 -39.39 26.75
N GLU A 45 -44.19 -39.39 27.01
CA GLU A 45 -43.66 -40.11 28.17
C GLU A 45 -42.60 -39.31 28.91
N SER A 46 -42.72 -39.40 30.20
CA SER A 46 -42.09 -38.66 31.30
C SER A 46 -40.58 -38.80 31.39
N ALA A 47 -39.94 -37.71 31.89
CA ALA A 47 -38.53 -37.62 32.31
C ALA A 47 -38.13 -38.66 33.36
N PRO A 48 -36.80 -38.94 33.49
CA PRO A 48 -36.08 -38.33 34.58
C PRO A 48 -34.66 -37.80 34.29
N ASN A 49 -34.47 -36.63 34.79
CA ASN A 49 -33.33 -36.10 35.57
C ASN A 49 -31.87 -36.57 35.37
N GLN A 50 -31.03 -35.54 35.16
CA GLN A 50 -29.64 -35.44 35.59
C GLN A 50 -28.56 -36.05 34.71
N ALA A 51 -27.94 -35.17 33.92
CA ALA A 51 -26.53 -35.26 33.60
C ALA A 51 -25.82 -33.98 34.13
N PRO A 52 -24.60 -34.07 34.63
CA PRO A 52 -23.98 -33.02 35.44
C PRO A 52 -23.54 -31.82 34.60
N ASP A 53 -23.73 -30.63 35.15
CA ASP A 53 -23.10 -29.38 34.75
C ASP A 53 -21.59 -29.56 34.67
N THR A 54 -21.09 -29.78 33.46
CA THR A 54 -19.68 -29.53 33.18
C THR A 54 -19.52 -28.04 32.98
N ASP A 55 -18.82 -27.43 33.94
CA ASP A 55 -18.29 -26.10 33.94
C ASP A 55 -18.00 -25.56 32.52
N GLN A 56 -18.96 -24.89 31.94
CA GLN A 56 -18.67 -23.89 30.93
C GLN A 56 -18.04 -22.73 31.68
N ALA A 57 -16.72 -22.82 31.88
CA ALA A 57 -15.92 -21.67 32.20
C ALA A 57 -16.25 -20.59 31.17
N THR A 58 -17.13 -19.68 31.53
CA THR A 58 -17.43 -18.45 30.83
C THR A 58 -16.12 -17.68 30.72
N HIS A 59 -15.35 -17.97 29.66
CA HIS A 59 -14.28 -17.09 29.23
C HIS A 59 -14.96 -15.75 28.89
N GLN A 60 -15.01 -14.88 29.90
CA GLN A 60 -15.41 -13.48 29.72
C GLN A 60 -14.50 -12.89 28.65
N ARG A 61 -15.03 -12.80 27.43
CA ARG A 61 -14.36 -12.04 26.35
C ARG A 61 -14.09 -10.65 26.91
N PRO A 62 -12.84 -10.19 26.94
CA PRO A 62 -12.58 -8.81 27.33
C PRO A 62 -13.47 -7.91 26.47
N PRO A 63 -14.10 -6.86 27.06
CA PRO A 63 -15.05 -6.04 26.33
C PRO A 63 -14.39 -5.49 25.07
N GLN A 64 -14.80 -6.03 23.92
CA GLN A 64 -14.24 -5.63 22.64
C GLN A 64 -14.64 -4.17 22.42
N ALA A 65 -13.67 -3.28 22.43
CA ALA A 65 -13.89 -1.88 22.08
C ALA A 65 -14.66 -1.81 20.74
N SER A 66 -15.67 -0.94 20.65
CA SER A 66 -16.47 -0.80 19.44
C SER A 66 -15.57 -0.60 18.20
N LEU A 67 -15.98 -1.13 17.05
CA LEU A 67 -15.22 -1.02 15.80
C LEU A 67 -14.77 0.43 15.53
N ALA A 68 -15.66 1.39 15.80
CA ALA A 68 -15.38 2.82 15.68
C ALA A 68 -14.25 3.30 16.59
N ARG A 69 -14.21 2.83 17.84
CA ARG A 69 -13.15 3.20 18.81
C ARG A 69 -11.78 2.63 18.38
N ARG A 70 -11.76 1.40 17.85
CA ARG A 70 -10.52 0.78 17.32
C ARG A 70 -10.02 1.54 16.10
N TYR A 71 -10.94 1.90 15.17
CA TYR A 71 -10.60 2.66 13.98
C TYR A 71 -10.07 4.05 14.33
N MET A 72 -10.72 4.76 15.23
CA MET A 72 -10.28 6.08 15.67
C MET A 72 -8.92 6.01 16.38
N GLY A 73 -8.70 5.01 17.24
CA GLY A 73 -7.41 4.79 17.89
C GLY A 73 -6.28 4.53 16.89
N LYS A 74 -6.53 3.73 15.85
CA LYS A 74 -5.56 3.47 14.78
C LYS A 74 -5.26 4.72 13.94
N LEU A 75 -6.29 5.50 13.62
CA LEU A 75 -6.15 6.75 12.87
C LEU A 75 -5.32 7.78 13.65
N LEU A 76 -5.65 8.01 14.92
CA LEU A 76 -4.91 8.94 15.78
C LEU A 76 -3.45 8.51 15.97
N ALA A 77 -3.20 7.20 16.20
CA ALA A 77 -1.84 6.68 16.29
C ALA A 77 -1.06 6.89 14.99
N ASN A 78 -1.67 6.68 13.83
CA ASN A 78 -1.02 6.92 12.55
C ASN A 78 -0.70 8.41 12.36
N ILE A 79 -1.63 9.32 12.65
CA ILE A 79 -1.39 10.78 12.55
C ILE A 79 -0.26 11.21 13.50
N ALA A 80 -0.25 10.71 14.73
CA ALA A 80 0.79 11.04 15.70
C ALA A 80 2.18 10.53 15.32
N THR A 81 2.28 9.47 14.51
CA THR A 81 3.57 8.94 14.03
C THR A 81 4.12 9.66 12.80
N VAL A 82 3.31 10.47 12.10
CA VAL A 82 3.76 11.20 10.88
C VAL A 82 4.95 12.12 11.15
N PRO A 83 4.94 13.01 12.16
CA PRO A 83 6.10 13.87 12.44
C PRO A 83 7.36 13.06 12.78
N VAL A 84 7.20 11.97 13.54
CA VAL A 84 8.31 11.06 13.90
C VAL A 84 8.92 10.44 12.65
N TYR A 85 8.07 9.96 11.74
CA TYR A 85 8.51 9.40 10.46
C TYR A 85 9.24 10.44 9.61
N LEU A 86 8.71 11.66 9.50
CA LEU A 86 9.34 12.74 8.73
C LEU A 86 10.72 13.12 9.28
N ILE A 87 10.88 13.17 10.60
CA ILE A 87 12.17 13.44 11.24
C ILE A 87 13.17 12.32 10.90
N MET A 88 12.79 11.06 11.05
CA MET A 88 13.64 9.92 10.70
C MET A 88 14.09 9.98 9.24
N GLU A 89 13.15 10.22 8.33
CA GLU A 89 13.43 10.28 6.88
C GLU A 89 14.24 11.53 6.47
N ALA A 90 14.21 12.59 7.24
CA ALA A 90 15.06 13.77 7.01
C ALA A 90 16.51 13.55 7.48
N VAL A 91 16.70 12.79 8.55
CA VAL A 91 18.03 12.60 9.15
C VAL A 91 18.84 11.54 8.39
N LEU A 92 18.21 10.43 7.99
CA LEU A 92 18.90 9.28 7.42
C LEU A 92 19.68 9.59 6.12
N PRO A 93 19.07 10.19 5.07
CA PRO A 93 19.81 10.51 3.84
C PRO A 93 20.97 11.49 4.10
N ARG A 94 20.70 12.50 4.95
CA ARG A 94 21.67 13.54 5.28
C ARG A 94 22.90 13.02 6.01
N ALA A 95 22.69 12.03 6.89
CA ALA A 95 23.78 11.44 7.67
C ALA A 95 24.62 10.43 6.87
N LEU A 96 24.00 9.71 5.95
CA LEU A 96 24.62 8.60 5.23
C LEU A 96 25.20 9.00 3.87
N GLY A 97 24.72 10.10 3.30
CA GLY A 97 25.01 10.48 1.92
C GLY A 97 24.29 9.58 0.89
N PRO A 98 24.30 9.98 -0.39
CA PRO A 98 23.50 9.30 -1.42
C PRO A 98 23.97 7.87 -1.71
N GLN A 99 25.27 7.60 -1.69
CA GLN A 99 25.81 6.27 -1.98
C GLN A 99 25.46 5.25 -0.90
N VAL A 100 25.74 5.53 0.37
CA VAL A 100 25.46 4.60 1.48
C VAL A 100 23.95 4.42 1.67
N TYR A 101 23.19 5.51 1.55
CA TYR A 101 21.74 5.47 1.58
C TYR A 101 21.17 4.67 0.40
N GLY A 102 21.75 4.78 -0.79
CA GLY A 102 21.41 3.99 -1.97
C GLY A 102 21.68 2.51 -1.76
N ASN A 103 22.88 2.13 -1.29
CA ASN A 103 23.24 0.76 -0.96
C ASN A 103 22.28 0.13 0.03
N PHE A 104 21.94 0.84 1.09
CA PHE A 104 20.95 0.38 2.08
C PHE A 104 19.58 0.15 1.46
N ASN A 105 19.05 1.11 0.71
CA ASN A 105 17.73 1.00 0.12
C ASN A 105 17.66 -0.06 -0.98
N PHE A 106 18.69 -0.19 -1.81
CA PHE A 106 18.74 -1.21 -2.85
C PHE A 106 18.81 -2.61 -2.25
N SER A 107 19.79 -2.89 -1.39
CA SER A 107 19.97 -4.22 -0.78
C SER A 107 18.73 -4.64 0.02
N THR A 108 18.18 -3.77 0.87
CA THR A 108 16.97 -4.06 1.65
C THR A 108 15.75 -4.22 0.76
N SER A 109 15.65 -3.52 -0.39
CA SER A 109 14.58 -3.70 -1.37
C SER A 109 14.61 -5.10 -1.99
N VAL A 110 15.79 -5.58 -2.42
CA VAL A 110 15.97 -6.92 -3.02
C VAL A 110 15.46 -8.00 -2.05
N PHE A 111 15.89 -7.97 -0.80
CA PHE A 111 15.47 -8.99 0.18
C PHE A 111 14.03 -8.80 0.66
N THR A 112 13.49 -7.59 0.66
CA THR A 112 12.06 -7.36 0.91
C THR A 112 11.19 -7.94 -0.21
N GLN A 113 11.63 -7.85 -1.48
CA GLN A 113 10.97 -8.49 -2.62
C GLN A 113 11.05 -10.03 -2.51
N LEU A 114 12.23 -10.56 -2.16
CA LEU A 114 12.41 -11.99 -1.94
C LEU A 114 11.47 -12.52 -0.85
N THR A 115 11.42 -11.87 0.31
CA THR A 115 10.50 -12.28 1.39
C THR A 115 9.04 -12.13 1.00
N GLY A 116 8.68 -11.09 0.24
CA GLY A 116 7.35 -10.91 -0.34
C GLY A 116 6.97 -12.02 -1.31
N PHE A 117 7.92 -12.47 -2.13
CA PHE A 117 7.74 -13.63 -3.00
C PHE A 117 7.57 -14.93 -2.19
N LEU A 118 8.42 -15.17 -1.18
CA LEU A 118 8.31 -16.36 -0.32
C LEU A 118 7.01 -16.40 0.48
N ASP A 119 6.43 -15.24 0.79
CA ASP A 119 5.12 -15.15 1.46
C ASP A 119 3.98 -15.71 0.59
N MET A 120 3.97 -15.46 -0.71
CA MET A 120 2.94 -15.95 -1.64
C MET A 120 1.49 -15.77 -1.14
N GLY A 121 1.24 -14.79 -0.26
CA GLY A 121 -0.05 -14.57 0.37
C GLY A 121 -0.35 -15.51 1.56
N THR A 122 0.61 -16.31 2.02
CA THR A 122 0.44 -17.19 3.20
C THR A 122 0.13 -16.39 4.46
N SER A 123 0.70 -15.19 4.62
CA SER A 123 0.38 -14.28 5.73
C SER A 123 -1.09 -13.85 5.74
N THR A 124 -1.68 -13.62 4.57
CA THR A 124 -3.10 -13.29 4.43
C THR A 124 -3.99 -14.51 4.71
N CYS A 125 -3.61 -15.70 4.22
CA CYS A 125 -4.27 -16.95 4.56
C CYS A 125 -4.28 -17.18 6.07
N PHE A 126 -3.12 -17.02 6.71
CA PHE A 126 -2.96 -17.15 8.15
C PHE A 126 -3.82 -16.15 8.93
N TYR A 127 -3.82 -14.87 8.53
CA TYR A 127 -4.69 -13.85 9.12
C TYR A 127 -6.17 -14.25 9.08
N ASN A 128 -6.64 -14.71 7.91
CA ASN A 128 -8.03 -15.12 7.72
C ASN A 128 -8.38 -16.36 8.56
N ALA A 129 -7.50 -17.36 8.57
CA ALA A 129 -7.66 -18.57 9.35
C ALA A 129 -7.67 -18.27 10.86
N LEU A 130 -6.71 -17.49 11.34
CA LEU A 130 -6.61 -17.10 12.74
C LEU A 130 -7.78 -16.22 13.19
N SER A 131 -8.29 -15.35 12.34
CA SER A 131 -9.49 -14.53 12.64
C SER A 131 -10.74 -15.37 12.89
N ARG A 132 -10.85 -16.53 12.23
CA ARG A 132 -11.96 -17.47 12.40
C ARG A 132 -11.72 -18.45 13.56
N ARG A 133 -10.47 -18.83 13.81
CA ARG A 133 -10.02 -19.88 14.74
C ARG A 133 -9.01 -19.33 15.73
N GLN A 134 -9.40 -18.33 16.52
CA GLN A 134 -8.52 -17.50 17.35
C GLN A 134 -7.71 -18.26 18.40
N TYR A 135 -8.19 -19.44 18.83
CA TYR A 135 -7.57 -20.25 19.89
C TYR A 135 -6.90 -21.53 19.36
N GLU A 136 -6.76 -21.66 18.05
CA GLU A 136 -6.16 -22.85 17.43
C GLU A 136 -4.62 -22.75 17.43
N MET A 137 -4.00 -23.20 18.55
CA MET A 137 -2.54 -23.14 18.73
C MET A 137 -1.76 -23.97 17.69
N PRO A 138 -2.22 -25.16 17.24
CA PRO A 138 -1.55 -25.90 16.17
C PRO A 138 -1.41 -25.10 14.86
N LEU A 139 -2.38 -24.22 14.53
CA LEU A 139 -2.29 -23.30 13.38
C LEU A 139 -1.14 -22.30 13.55
N VAL A 140 -0.98 -21.74 14.76
CA VAL A 140 0.13 -20.83 15.09
C VAL A 140 1.46 -21.55 15.02
N ALA A 141 1.53 -22.79 15.55
CA ALA A 141 2.72 -23.65 15.48
C ALA A 141 3.09 -23.99 14.02
N PHE A 142 2.10 -24.28 13.19
CA PHE A 142 2.31 -24.53 11.76
C PHE A 142 2.89 -23.29 11.08
N TYR A 143 2.29 -22.12 11.29
CA TYR A 143 2.77 -20.90 10.66
C TYR A 143 4.12 -20.43 11.20
N GLY A 144 4.44 -20.75 12.46
CA GLY A 144 5.78 -20.59 13.03
C GLY A 144 6.84 -21.40 12.25
N ARG A 145 6.51 -22.62 11.80
CA ARG A 145 7.42 -23.44 10.95
C ARG A 145 7.54 -22.85 9.54
N VAL A 146 6.45 -22.33 8.95
CA VAL A 146 6.51 -21.59 7.69
C VAL A 146 7.42 -20.38 7.84
N SER A 147 7.28 -19.62 8.92
CA SER A 147 8.13 -18.46 9.21
C SER A 147 9.60 -18.84 9.39
N ALA A 148 9.89 -19.96 10.03
CA ALA A 148 11.25 -20.48 10.15
C ALA A 148 11.85 -20.90 8.79
N LEU A 149 11.02 -21.45 7.89
CA LEU A 149 11.44 -21.77 6.51
C LEU A 149 11.75 -20.49 5.72
N VAL A 150 10.89 -19.46 5.79
CA VAL A 150 11.12 -18.17 5.15
C VAL A 150 12.41 -17.54 5.69
N PHE A 151 12.65 -17.59 7.01
CA PHE A 151 13.90 -17.16 7.63
C PHE A 151 15.11 -17.89 7.05
N LEU A 152 15.06 -19.22 7.06
CA LEU A 152 16.17 -20.06 6.58
C LEU A 152 16.52 -19.76 5.12
N VAL A 153 15.51 -19.74 4.24
CA VAL A 153 15.71 -19.47 2.81
C VAL A 153 16.26 -18.06 2.57
N THR A 154 15.72 -17.06 3.29
CA THR A 154 16.19 -15.67 3.16
C THR A 154 17.62 -15.52 3.66
N MET A 155 17.97 -16.14 4.79
CA MET A 155 19.34 -16.11 5.32
C MET A 155 20.32 -16.86 4.43
N LEU A 156 19.96 -18.04 3.93
CA LEU A 156 20.79 -18.80 2.97
C LEU A 156 21.04 -17.97 1.70
N ALA A 157 20.02 -17.29 1.17
CA ALA A 157 20.18 -16.39 0.03
C ALA A 157 21.16 -15.24 0.35
N GLY A 158 21.05 -14.61 1.54
CA GLY A 158 21.97 -13.56 1.97
C GLY A 158 23.42 -14.04 2.13
N VAL A 159 23.63 -15.23 2.69
CA VAL A 159 24.95 -15.84 2.84
C VAL A 159 25.51 -16.30 1.48
N PHE A 160 24.67 -16.84 0.61
CA PHE A 160 25.08 -17.27 -0.73
C PHE A 160 25.63 -16.11 -1.59
N LEU A 161 25.11 -14.90 -1.40
CA LEU A 161 25.63 -13.71 -2.05
C LEU A 161 27.00 -13.22 -1.54
N LEU A 162 27.55 -13.83 -0.47
CA LEU A 162 28.94 -13.58 -0.06
C LEU A 162 29.97 -14.27 -0.96
N VAL A 163 29.52 -15.18 -1.85
CA VAL A 163 30.41 -15.84 -2.82
C VAL A 163 30.88 -14.78 -3.83
N PRO A 164 32.20 -14.56 -3.95
CA PRO A 164 32.75 -13.61 -4.89
C PRO A 164 32.27 -13.86 -6.34
N GLY A 165 32.00 -12.79 -7.07
CA GLY A 165 31.46 -12.83 -8.43
C GLY A 165 29.94 -12.96 -8.50
N LEU A 166 29.30 -13.77 -7.66
CA LEU A 166 27.83 -13.85 -7.61
C LEU A 166 27.23 -12.63 -6.91
N GLY A 167 27.82 -12.24 -5.78
CA GLY A 167 27.38 -11.07 -5.04
C GLY A 167 27.54 -9.80 -5.88
N ASP A 168 28.67 -9.63 -6.54
CA ASP A 168 28.95 -8.49 -7.41
C ASP A 168 28.00 -8.42 -8.62
N MET A 169 27.58 -9.58 -9.14
CA MET A 169 26.63 -9.66 -10.23
C MET A 169 25.20 -9.28 -9.79
N LEU A 170 24.75 -9.73 -8.61
CA LEU A 170 23.37 -9.54 -8.15
C LEU A 170 23.19 -8.27 -7.28
N LEU A 171 24.25 -7.78 -6.66
CA LEU A 171 24.29 -6.55 -5.87
C LEU A 171 25.45 -5.66 -6.35
N PRO A 172 25.43 -5.16 -7.61
CA PRO A 172 26.53 -4.34 -8.14
C PRO A 172 26.72 -3.09 -7.29
N ASP A 173 27.96 -2.67 -7.10
CA ASP A 173 28.40 -1.52 -6.28
C ASP A 173 28.02 -1.57 -4.78
N VAL A 174 27.47 -2.69 -4.30
CA VAL A 174 27.11 -2.84 -2.87
C VAL A 174 28.15 -3.68 -2.18
N PRO A 175 28.72 -3.23 -1.05
CA PRO A 175 29.62 -4.06 -0.26
C PRO A 175 28.96 -5.38 0.16
N LEU A 176 29.61 -6.52 -0.07
CA LEU A 176 29.02 -7.86 0.12
C LEU A 176 28.45 -8.09 1.53
N TRP A 177 29.03 -7.46 2.56
CA TRP A 177 28.54 -7.59 3.94
C TRP A 177 27.11 -7.03 4.15
N TYR A 178 26.58 -6.20 3.20
CA TYR A 178 25.19 -5.78 3.24
C TYR A 178 24.22 -6.95 3.00
N ALA A 179 24.60 -7.97 2.22
CA ALA A 179 23.70 -9.03 1.81
C ALA A 179 23.07 -9.79 3.00
N PRO A 180 23.83 -10.36 3.96
CA PRO A 180 23.23 -11.05 5.11
C PRO A 180 22.47 -10.07 6.03
N LEU A 181 22.92 -8.83 6.17
CA LEU A 181 22.20 -7.83 6.95
C LEU A 181 20.88 -7.44 6.30
N ALA A 182 20.88 -7.18 5.00
CA ALA A 182 19.65 -6.87 4.27
C ALA A 182 18.68 -8.06 4.23
N ALA A 183 19.19 -9.31 4.19
CA ALA A 183 18.39 -10.51 4.30
C ALA A 183 17.67 -10.57 5.66
N PHE A 184 18.39 -10.36 6.75
CA PHE A 184 17.80 -10.31 8.08
C PHE A 184 16.81 -9.16 8.24
N TYR A 185 17.10 -7.99 7.68
CA TYR A 185 16.18 -6.85 7.61
C TYR A 185 14.88 -7.22 6.89
N GLY A 186 14.98 -7.81 5.70
CA GLY A 186 13.81 -8.22 4.90
C GLY A 186 12.93 -9.21 5.65
N PHE A 187 13.53 -10.19 6.32
CA PHE A 187 12.82 -11.15 7.17
C PHE A 187 12.14 -10.46 8.37
N LEU A 188 12.83 -9.61 9.11
CA LEU A 188 12.25 -8.90 10.25
C LEU A 188 11.12 -7.96 9.82
N LEU A 189 11.26 -7.28 8.70
CA LEU A 189 10.21 -6.41 8.16
C LEU A 189 8.96 -7.22 7.79
N TRP A 190 9.12 -8.38 7.17
CA TRP A 190 8.02 -9.31 6.91
C TRP A 190 7.42 -9.83 8.22
N GLY A 191 8.27 -10.27 9.15
CA GLY A 191 7.85 -10.77 10.47
C GLY A 191 7.02 -9.76 11.26
N THR A 192 7.40 -8.46 11.23
CA THR A 192 6.60 -7.41 11.88
C THR A 192 5.21 -7.28 11.27
N ARG A 193 5.07 -7.43 9.94
CA ARG A 193 3.75 -7.42 9.26
C ARG A 193 2.91 -8.61 9.70
N VAL A 194 3.49 -9.80 9.74
CA VAL A 194 2.82 -11.04 10.17
C VAL A 194 2.31 -10.91 11.61
N VAL A 195 3.17 -10.52 12.55
CA VAL A 195 2.82 -10.43 13.97
C VAL A 195 1.78 -9.34 14.22
N ARG A 196 1.83 -8.22 13.49
CA ARG A 196 0.78 -7.19 13.52
C ARG A 196 -0.56 -7.72 13.01
N SER A 197 -0.54 -8.46 11.90
CA SER A 197 -1.76 -9.12 11.38
C SER A 197 -2.34 -10.12 12.39
N MET A 198 -1.49 -10.85 13.14
CA MET A 198 -1.94 -11.71 14.25
C MET A 198 -2.65 -10.90 15.35
N ASN A 199 -2.06 -9.77 15.79
CA ASN A 199 -2.70 -8.89 16.77
C ASN A 199 -4.05 -8.35 16.27
N ASP A 200 -4.14 -7.99 15.00
CA ASP A 200 -5.40 -7.54 14.38
C ASP A 200 -6.45 -8.67 14.35
N ALA A 201 -6.05 -9.90 14.00
CA ALA A 201 -6.92 -11.08 14.00
C ALA A 201 -7.48 -11.42 15.38
N LEU A 202 -6.67 -11.24 16.42
CA LEU A 202 -7.06 -11.47 17.82
C LEU A 202 -7.80 -10.28 18.45
N GLY A 203 -7.99 -9.19 17.73
CA GLY A 203 -8.64 -7.98 18.24
C GLY A 203 -7.77 -7.11 19.15
N LEU A 204 -6.46 -7.35 19.16
CA LEU A 204 -5.46 -6.63 19.97
C LEU A 204 -4.82 -5.47 19.19
N THR A 205 -5.53 -4.88 18.21
CA THR A 205 -5.03 -3.81 17.34
C THR A 205 -4.53 -2.59 18.12
N VAL A 206 -5.29 -2.13 19.12
CA VAL A 206 -4.95 -0.89 19.85
C VAL A 206 -3.64 -1.02 20.64
N PRO A 207 -3.45 -2.04 21.50
CA PRO A 207 -2.18 -2.19 22.21
C PRO A 207 -1.00 -2.43 21.25
N GLY A 208 -1.20 -3.14 20.13
CA GLY A 208 -0.17 -3.33 19.12
C GLY A 208 0.26 -2.02 18.44
N GLU A 209 -0.70 -1.14 18.09
CA GLU A 209 -0.39 0.16 17.49
C GLU A 209 0.25 1.14 18.48
N LEU A 210 -0.15 1.12 19.76
CA LEU A 210 0.52 1.92 20.79
C LEU A 210 1.96 1.49 21.01
N LEU A 211 2.23 0.17 21.06
CA LEU A 211 3.59 -0.37 21.12
C LEU A 211 4.42 0.13 19.93
N ARG A 212 3.89 0.00 18.71
CA ARG A 212 4.57 0.44 17.49
C ARG A 212 4.90 1.94 17.54
N SER A 213 3.93 2.75 17.94
CA SER A 213 4.12 4.21 18.04
C SER A 213 5.20 4.56 19.08
N GLY A 214 5.22 3.87 20.20
CA GLY A 214 6.27 4.03 21.22
C GLY A 214 7.65 3.64 20.72
N VAL A 215 7.77 2.48 20.05
CA VAL A 215 9.05 2.02 19.46
C VAL A 215 9.53 2.99 18.38
N ASN A 216 8.64 3.49 17.51
CA ASN A 216 9.01 4.46 16.48
C ASN A 216 9.49 5.79 17.11
N LEU A 217 8.83 6.27 18.16
CA LEU A 217 9.25 7.48 18.86
C LEU A 217 10.65 7.31 19.49
N LEU A 218 10.87 6.19 20.20
CA LEU A 218 12.19 5.87 20.76
C LEU A 218 13.24 5.73 19.66
N GLY A 219 12.91 5.07 18.54
CA GLY A 219 13.77 4.94 17.39
C GLY A 219 14.20 6.30 16.81
N ALA A 220 13.25 7.25 16.70
CA ALA A 220 13.55 8.60 16.22
C ALA A 220 14.49 9.34 17.19
N ILE A 221 14.29 9.20 18.50
CA ILE A 221 15.19 9.80 19.52
C ILE A 221 16.60 9.21 19.38
N ILE A 222 16.70 7.88 19.21
CA ILE A 222 18.01 7.21 19.05
C ILE A 222 18.68 7.64 17.74
N ILE A 223 17.94 7.76 16.63
CA ILE A 223 18.50 8.26 15.36
C ILE A 223 19.04 9.67 15.51
N LEU A 224 18.28 10.56 16.16
CA LEU A 224 18.74 11.93 16.42
C LEU A 224 20.00 11.95 17.30
N ALA A 225 20.06 11.12 18.33
CA ALA A 225 21.24 10.99 19.17
C ALA A 225 22.45 10.47 18.38
N LEU A 226 22.28 9.38 17.61
CA LEU A 226 23.36 8.84 16.78
C LEU A 226 23.85 9.86 15.74
N PHE A 227 22.94 10.64 15.17
CA PHE A 227 23.28 11.70 14.25
C PHE A 227 24.07 12.83 14.95
N TRP A 228 23.60 13.29 16.11
CA TRP A 228 24.25 14.35 16.86
C TRP A 228 25.66 13.98 17.31
N PHE A 229 25.86 12.73 17.72
CA PHE A 229 27.19 12.23 18.14
C PHE A 229 28.07 11.73 16.98
N GLY A 230 27.59 11.79 15.72
CA GLY A 230 28.36 11.36 14.55
C GLY A 230 28.54 9.85 14.42
N PHE A 231 27.71 9.03 15.13
CA PHE A 231 27.77 7.56 15.09
C PHE A 231 26.81 6.93 14.07
N LEU A 232 26.07 7.74 13.31
CA LEU A 232 25.10 7.22 12.34
C LEU A 232 25.84 6.79 11.06
N ASN A 233 25.95 5.49 10.86
CA ASN A 233 26.50 4.83 9.69
C ASN A 233 25.63 3.64 9.28
N ALA A 234 25.98 2.94 8.18
CA ALA A 234 25.20 1.80 7.70
C ALA A 234 25.01 0.70 8.75
N GLY A 235 26.08 0.36 9.50
CA GLY A 235 26.03 -0.68 10.53
C GLY A 235 25.12 -0.30 11.70
N SER A 236 25.25 0.92 12.23
CA SER A 236 24.38 1.42 13.30
C SER A 236 22.93 1.54 12.85
N LEU A 237 22.68 1.88 11.56
CA LEU A 237 21.34 1.91 10.99
C LEU A 237 20.72 0.51 10.95
N PHE A 238 21.41 -0.51 10.43
CA PHE A 238 20.93 -1.89 10.47
C PHE A 238 20.64 -2.34 11.91
N GLY A 239 21.59 -2.10 12.84
CA GLY A 239 21.41 -2.47 14.25
C GLY A 239 20.17 -1.82 14.87
N LEU A 240 19.96 -0.53 14.62
CA LEU A 240 18.79 0.18 15.12
C LEU A 240 17.47 -0.34 14.50
N GLN A 241 17.46 -0.60 13.20
CA GLN A 241 16.28 -1.17 12.53
C GLN A 241 15.94 -2.56 13.10
N TYR A 242 16.95 -3.39 13.38
CA TYR A 242 16.73 -4.69 14.02
C TYR A 242 16.18 -4.54 15.45
N LEU A 243 16.73 -3.60 16.21
CA LEU A 243 16.23 -3.32 17.56
C LEU A 243 14.75 -2.88 17.52
N MET A 244 14.41 -1.97 16.63
CA MET A 244 13.03 -1.48 16.48
C MET A 244 12.08 -2.60 16.03
N MET A 245 12.42 -3.31 14.96
CA MET A 245 11.56 -4.39 14.42
C MET A 245 11.48 -5.57 15.41
N GLY A 246 12.60 -5.95 16.02
CA GLY A 246 12.65 -6.98 17.05
C GLY A 246 11.80 -6.62 18.27
N SER A 247 11.88 -5.38 18.73
CA SER A 247 11.05 -4.88 19.84
C SER A 247 9.56 -4.93 19.50
N ILE A 248 9.17 -4.60 18.27
CA ILE A 248 7.78 -4.73 17.82
C ILE A 248 7.35 -6.20 17.83
N VAL A 249 8.17 -7.11 17.25
CA VAL A 249 7.86 -8.54 17.20
C VAL A 249 7.72 -9.12 18.61
N ILE A 250 8.72 -8.91 19.48
CA ILE A 250 8.72 -9.43 20.86
C ILE A 250 7.57 -8.83 21.66
N GLY A 251 7.35 -7.52 21.58
CA GLY A 251 6.28 -6.85 22.30
C GLY A 251 4.89 -7.28 21.86
N CYS A 252 4.66 -7.47 20.56
CA CYS A 252 3.40 -8.00 20.04
C CYS A 252 3.17 -9.46 20.49
N LEU A 253 4.20 -10.32 20.46
CA LEU A 253 4.13 -11.68 20.97
C LEU A 253 3.83 -11.69 22.49
N ALA A 254 4.44 -10.80 23.27
CA ALA A 254 4.17 -10.66 24.69
C ALA A 254 2.72 -10.21 24.98
N ILE A 255 2.17 -9.30 24.15
CA ILE A 255 0.76 -8.90 24.24
C ILE A 255 -0.16 -10.10 23.95
N MET A 256 0.12 -10.89 22.91
CA MET A 256 -0.66 -12.06 22.55
C MET A 256 -0.57 -13.17 23.61
N ARG A 257 0.62 -13.39 24.21
CA ARG A 257 0.81 -14.40 25.25
C ARG A 257 -0.16 -14.24 26.42
N ARG A 258 -0.53 -13.00 26.76
CA ARG A 258 -1.51 -12.72 27.83
C ARG A 258 -2.94 -13.18 27.48
N SER A 259 -3.24 -13.31 26.19
CA SER A 259 -4.56 -13.74 25.69
C SER A 259 -4.68 -15.25 25.53
N TRP A 260 -3.56 -16.00 25.57
CA TRP A 260 -3.51 -17.44 25.43
C TRP A 260 -3.19 -18.10 26.77
N ALA A 261 -4.20 -18.72 27.39
CA ALA A 261 -4.06 -19.36 28.71
C ALA A 261 -3.12 -20.58 28.69
N HIS A 262 -3.15 -21.35 27.60
CA HIS A 262 -2.28 -22.51 27.38
C HIS A 262 -1.67 -22.44 25.98
N ILE A 263 -0.33 -22.48 25.91
CA ILE A 263 0.39 -22.50 24.64
C ILE A 263 0.82 -23.94 24.40
N ASP A 264 -0.01 -24.71 23.71
CA ASP A 264 0.35 -26.01 23.18
C ASP A 264 0.71 -25.87 21.70
N LEU A 265 2.01 -25.92 21.40
CA LEU A 265 2.56 -25.84 20.05
C LEU A 265 2.73 -27.24 19.41
N SER A 266 2.14 -28.27 19.99
CA SER A 266 2.15 -29.61 19.39
C SER A 266 1.39 -29.59 18.08
N LEU A 267 1.92 -30.27 17.07
CA LEU A 267 1.34 -30.34 15.73
C LEU A 267 1.37 -31.78 15.26
N THR A 268 0.21 -32.38 15.15
CA THR A 268 0.08 -33.75 14.62
C THR A 268 0.35 -33.79 13.12
N ARG A 269 0.70 -34.98 12.61
CA ARG A 269 0.97 -35.18 11.18
C ARG A 269 -0.26 -34.81 10.32
N ASP A 270 -1.45 -35.18 10.77
CA ASP A 270 -2.69 -34.95 10.04
C ASP A 270 -3.06 -33.46 10.00
N GLN A 271 -2.90 -32.76 11.12
CA GLN A 271 -3.07 -31.30 11.17
C GLN A 271 -2.07 -30.61 10.24
N ARG A 272 -0.80 -31.03 10.23
CA ARG A 272 0.20 -30.46 9.32
C ARG A 272 -0.19 -30.64 7.86
N LEU A 273 -0.65 -31.83 7.47
CA LEU A 273 -1.09 -32.09 6.10
C LEU A 273 -2.32 -31.27 5.73
N SER A 274 -3.30 -31.16 6.64
CA SER A 274 -4.50 -30.35 6.45
C SER A 274 -4.16 -28.87 6.23
N TYR A 275 -3.32 -28.27 7.11
CA TYR A 275 -2.90 -26.88 6.95
C TYR A 275 -2.06 -26.67 5.70
N THR A 276 -1.13 -27.58 5.39
CA THR A 276 -0.34 -27.49 4.15
C THR A 276 -1.24 -27.44 2.93
N ARG A 277 -2.29 -28.26 2.90
CA ARG A 277 -3.27 -28.26 1.80
C ARG A 277 -4.08 -26.95 1.74
N GLU A 278 -4.62 -26.50 2.89
CA GLU A 278 -5.37 -25.23 3.00
C GLU A 278 -4.53 -24.05 2.51
N PHE A 279 -3.27 -23.95 2.95
CA PHE A 279 -2.37 -22.86 2.56
C PHE A 279 -1.92 -22.97 1.11
N SER A 280 -1.64 -24.17 0.62
CA SER A 280 -1.28 -24.41 -0.78
C SER A 280 -2.42 -24.03 -1.72
N ASP A 281 -3.64 -24.48 -1.44
CA ASP A 281 -4.82 -24.17 -2.25
C ASP A 281 -5.08 -22.66 -2.32
N TYR A 282 -4.81 -21.93 -1.22
CA TYR A 282 -4.91 -20.47 -1.18
C TYR A 282 -3.78 -19.77 -1.93
N SER A 283 -2.54 -20.23 -1.77
CA SER A 283 -1.33 -19.54 -2.24
C SER A 283 -0.98 -19.84 -3.70
N MET A 284 -1.28 -21.06 -4.19
CA MET A 284 -0.96 -21.45 -5.57
C MET A 284 -1.50 -20.51 -6.64
N PRO A 285 -2.76 -20.04 -6.59
CA PRO A 285 -3.25 -19.06 -7.56
C PRO A 285 -2.52 -17.71 -7.51
N LEU A 286 -1.95 -17.35 -6.35
CA LEU A 286 -1.26 -16.07 -6.12
C LEU A 286 0.23 -16.15 -6.48
N PHE A 287 0.79 -17.36 -6.58
CA PHE A 287 2.21 -17.59 -6.84
C PHE A 287 2.72 -16.90 -8.10
N VAL A 288 2.02 -17.09 -9.22
CA VAL A 288 2.44 -16.52 -10.52
C VAL A 288 2.43 -14.98 -10.45
N GLN A 289 1.41 -14.39 -9.83
CA GLN A 289 1.33 -12.95 -9.67
C GLN A 289 2.44 -12.42 -8.74
N ALA A 290 2.70 -13.11 -7.62
CA ALA A 290 3.76 -12.73 -6.69
C ALA A 290 5.14 -12.81 -7.35
N LEU A 291 5.41 -13.88 -8.10
CA LEU A 291 6.66 -14.06 -8.86
C LEU A 291 6.88 -12.93 -9.86
N LEU A 292 5.89 -12.63 -10.69
CA LEU A 292 6.00 -11.58 -11.70
C LEU A 292 6.19 -10.20 -11.08
N SER A 293 5.43 -9.89 -10.03
CA SER A 293 5.59 -8.61 -9.32
C SER A 293 6.96 -8.48 -8.66
N ALA A 294 7.45 -9.53 -8.01
CA ALA A 294 8.78 -9.54 -7.40
C ALA A 294 9.89 -9.37 -8.43
N LEU A 295 9.82 -10.10 -9.56
CA LEU A 295 10.78 -9.99 -10.65
C LEU A 295 10.77 -8.59 -11.29
N ALA A 296 9.59 -8.04 -11.59
CA ALA A 296 9.47 -6.74 -12.23
C ALA A 296 10.02 -5.62 -11.34
N LEU A 297 9.59 -5.57 -10.07
CA LEU A 297 10.03 -4.54 -9.13
C LEU A 297 11.54 -4.65 -8.79
N SER A 298 12.05 -5.88 -8.71
CA SER A 298 13.47 -6.11 -8.52
C SER A 298 14.27 -5.69 -9.75
N ALA A 299 13.80 -6.07 -10.96
CA ALA A 299 14.48 -5.75 -12.21
C ALA A 299 14.59 -4.23 -12.45
N GLU A 300 13.55 -3.45 -12.12
CA GLU A 300 13.60 -1.98 -12.23
C GLU A 300 14.70 -1.36 -11.37
N ARG A 301 14.81 -1.81 -10.12
CA ARG A 301 15.84 -1.35 -9.21
C ARG A 301 17.22 -1.85 -9.61
N TRP A 302 17.26 -3.09 -10.11
CA TRP A 302 18.52 -3.70 -10.53
C TRP A 302 19.08 -3.04 -11.78
N VAL A 303 18.24 -2.68 -12.77
CA VAL A 303 18.64 -1.93 -13.97
C VAL A 303 19.24 -0.57 -13.58
N LEU A 304 18.58 0.17 -12.67
CA LEU A 304 19.12 1.44 -12.17
C LEU A 304 20.46 1.25 -11.46
N GLN A 305 20.60 0.22 -10.62
CA GLN A 305 21.83 -0.06 -9.88
C GLN A 305 22.97 -0.46 -10.82
N TRP A 306 22.65 -1.29 -11.83
CA TRP A 306 23.64 -1.82 -12.77
C TRP A 306 24.24 -0.73 -13.65
N PHE A 307 23.43 0.18 -14.17
CA PHE A 307 23.90 1.21 -15.11
C PHE A 307 24.39 2.48 -14.42
N ASP A 308 23.77 2.88 -13.34
CA ASP A 308 23.97 4.21 -12.75
C ASP A 308 24.46 4.18 -11.29
N GLY A 309 24.52 2.99 -10.68
CA GLY A 309 25.11 2.76 -9.37
C GLY A 309 24.29 3.22 -8.17
N SER A 310 24.91 3.09 -7.01
CA SER A 310 24.26 3.29 -5.70
C SER A 310 23.84 4.74 -5.44
N THR A 311 24.55 5.72 -5.97
CA THR A 311 24.22 7.14 -5.80
C THR A 311 22.86 7.46 -6.43
N GLN A 312 22.58 6.97 -7.63
CA GLN A 312 21.31 7.16 -8.30
C GLN A 312 20.17 6.40 -7.59
N GLN A 313 20.46 5.23 -7.01
CA GLN A 313 19.53 4.56 -6.11
C GLN A 313 19.17 5.41 -4.89
N GLY A 314 20.16 6.11 -4.32
CA GLY A 314 19.94 7.04 -3.21
C GLY A 314 19.01 8.19 -3.59
N TYR A 315 19.23 8.81 -4.75
CA TYR A 315 18.37 9.88 -5.27
C TYR A 315 16.94 9.39 -5.52
N PHE A 316 16.78 8.22 -6.12
CA PHE A 316 15.47 7.63 -6.33
C PHE A 316 14.78 7.23 -5.02
N ALA A 317 15.54 6.68 -4.05
CA ALA A 317 15.00 6.33 -2.74
C ALA A 317 14.48 7.57 -2.00
N LEU A 318 15.23 8.68 -2.01
CA LEU A 318 14.76 9.95 -1.44
C LEU A 318 13.49 10.43 -2.11
N SER A 319 13.40 10.38 -3.45
CA SER A 319 12.23 10.82 -4.19
C SER A 319 10.98 9.99 -3.84
N GLN A 320 11.12 8.67 -3.65
CA GLN A 320 10.03 7.80 -3.21
C GLN A 320 9.56 8.13 -1.77
N ARG A 321 10.49 8.45 -0.86
CA ARG A 321 10.16 8.77 0.53
C ARG A 321 9.40 10.09 0.65
N VAL A 322 9.86 11.12 -0.04
CA VAL A 322 9.17 12.41 -0.12
C VAL A 322 7.77 12.24 -0.72
N SER A 323 7.65 11.47 -1.80
CA SER A 323 6.37 11.15 -2.44
C SER A 323 5.41 10.41 -1.50
N ALA A 324 5.89 9.41 -0.76
CA ALA A 324 5.06 8.61 0.14
C ALA A 324 4.35 9.44 1.23
N ALA A 325 4.99 10.54 1.69
CA ALA A 325 4.39 11.44 2.67
C ALA A 325 3.09 12.10 2.17
N CYS A 326 3.00 12.38 0.87
CA CYS A 326 1.82 13.00 0.25
C CYS A 326 0.59 12.05 0.18
N PHE A 327 0.81 10.75 0.33
CA PHE A 327 -0.24 9.74 0.16
C PHE A 327 -0.98 9.35 1.45
N LEU A 328 -0.45 9.70 2.60
CA LEU A 328 -0.94 9.25 3.91
C LEU A 328 -2.43 9.57 4.16
N PHE A 329 -2.89 10.75 3.73
CA PHE A 329 -4.27 11.19 4.00
C PHE A 329 -5.31 10.51 3.11
N VAL A 330 -4.95 10.08 1.91
CA VAL A 330 -5.89 9.54 0.93
C VAL A 330 -6.16 8.06 1.15
N SER A 331 -5.18 7.31 1.59
CA SER A 331 -5.26 5.85 1.78
C SER A 331 -6.34 5.40 2.77
N ALA A 332 -6.72 6.26 3.72
CA ALA A 332 -7.73 5.97 4.73
C ALA A 332 -9.17 5.88 4.18
N MET A 333 -9.47 6.60 3.09
CA MET A 333 -10.83 6.67 2.52
C MET A 333 -11.16 5.52 1.57
N THR A 334 -10.16 4.94 0.93
CA THR A 334 -10.34 3.90 -0.10
C THR A 334 -11.15 2.68 0.38
N PRO A 335 -10.90 2.10 1.58
CA PRO A 335 -11.67 0.95 2.05
C PRO A 335 -13.17 1.26 2.28
N LEU A 336 -13.48 2.50 2.68
CA LEU A 336 -14.87 2.94 2.91
C LEU A 336 -15.62 3.02 1.58
N ILE A 337 -15.01 3.63 0.57
CA ILE A 337 -15.61 3.73 -0.76
C ILE A 337 -15.75 2.36 -1.41
N MET A 338 -14.76 1.49 -1.27
CA MET A 338 -14.82 0.11 -1.75
C MET A 338 -16.01 -0.65 -1.16
N ARG A 339 -16.28 -0.48 0.15
CA ARG A 339 -17.43 -1.08 0.82
C ARG A 339 -18.76 -0.59 0.22
N GLU A 340 -18.92 0.72 0.03
CA GLU A 340 -20.15 1.30 -0.55
C GLU A 340 -20.35 0.84 -2.00
N LEU A 341 -19.27 0.74 -2.79
CA LEU A 341 -19.32 0.20 -4.15
C LEU A 341 -19.76 -1.27 -4.15
N ALA A 342 -19.29 -2.09 -3.20
CA ALA A 342 -19.67 -3.49 -3.10
C ALA A 342 -21.16 -3.65 -2.70
N ILE A 343 -21.66 -2.78 -1.80
CA ILE A 343 -23.08 -2.75 -1.42
C ILE A 343 -23.95 -2.35 -2.62
N ALA A 344 -23.58 -1.31 -3.35
CA ALA A 344 -24.31 -0.85 -4.53
C ALA A 344 -24.33 -1.90 -5.64
N TRP A 345 -23.20 -2.58 -5.87
CA TRP A 345 -23.12 -3.69 -6.83
C TRP A 345 -24.04 -4.86 -6.45
N GLY A 346 -24.09 -5.23 -5.16
CA GLY A 346 -24.98 -6.28 -4.67
C GLY A 346 -26.46 -5.98 -4.84
N LYS A 347 -26.82 -4.69 -4.99
CA LYS A 347 -28.19 -4.21 -5.28
C LYS A 347 -28.44 -3.95 -6.77
N ASP A 348 -27.47 -4.24 -7.65
CA ASP A 348 -27.44 -3.89 -9.09
C ASP A 348 -27.63 -2.38 -9.37
N ASP A 349 -27.30 -1.53 -8.39
CA ASP A 349 -27.41 -0.07 -8.49
C ASP A 349 -26.13 0.53 -9.08
N ARG A 350 -26.02 0.42 -10.40
CA ARG A 350 -24.85 0.94 -11.16
C ARG A 350 -24.81 2.47 -11.20
N GLU A 351 -25.96 3.11 -11.12
CA GLU A 351 -26.05 4.58 -11.10
C GLU A 351 -25.45 5.12 -9.82
N HIS A 352 -25.78 4.52 -8.68
CA HIS A 352 -25.18 4.91 -7.40
C HIS A 352 -23.66 4.70 -7.38
N MET A 353 -23.17 3.60 -7.96
CA MET A 353 -21.71 3.40 -8.13
C MET A 353 -21.07 4.51 -8.97
N GLY A 354 -21.71 4.89 -10.08
CA GLY A 354 -21.27 6.00 -10.93
C GLY A 354 -21.24 7.32 -10.18
N HIS A 355 -22.26 7.63 -9.38
CA HIS A 355 -22.33 8.81 -8.53
C HIS A 355 -21.23 8.85 -7.47
N LEU A 356 -20.97 7.73 -6.78
CA LEU A 356 -19.91 7.63 -5.79
C LEU A 356 -18.55 7.98 -6.41
N LEU A 357 -18.22 7.39 -7.57
CA LEU A 357 -16.93 7.66 -8.21
C LEU A 357 -16.84 9.06 -8.80
N THR A 358 -17.90 9.56 -9.43
CA THR A 358 -17.94 10.92 -9.98
C THR A 358 -17.72 11.99 -8.91
N ARG A 359 -18.16 11.71 -7.67
CA ARG A 359 -17.99 12.60 -6.52
C ARG A 359 -16.64 12.43 -5.84
N PHE A 360 -16.27 11.19 -5.47
CA PHE A 360 -15.10 10.94 -4.63
C PHE A 360 -13.79 10.89 -5.40
N ALA A 361 -13.78 10.54 -6.70
CA ALA A 361 -12.55 10.46 -7.45
C ALA A 361 -11.88 11.84 -7.63
N PRO A 362 -12.57 12.91 -8.09
CA PRO A 362 -11.96 14.24 -8.15
C PRO A 362 -11.62 14.81 -6.77
N LEU A 363 -12.41 14.50 -5.74
CA LEU A 363 -12.16 14.98 -4.37
C LEU A 363 -10.85 14.41 -3.81
N LEU A 364 -10.68 13.09 -3.85
CA LEU A 364 -9.47 12.43 -3.32
C LEU A 364 -8.26 12.73 -4.19
N PHE A 365 -8.44 12.83 -5.50
CA PHE A 365 -7.40 13.28 -6.40
C PHE A 365 -6.96 14.72 -6.05
N GLY A 366 -7.91 15.62 -5.82
CA GLY A 366 -7.63 17.02 -5.45
C GLY A 366 -6.86 17.13 -4.13
N ILE A 367 -7.23 16.32 -3.11
CA ILE A 367 -6.48 16.28 -1.84
C ILE A 367 -5.05 15.79 -2.06
N ALA A 368 -4.86 14.68 -2.80
CA ALA A 368 -3.53 14.18 -3.10
C ALA A 368 -2.73 15.16 -3.97
N ALA A 369 -3.35 15.74 -4.98
CA ALA A 369 -2.74 16.73 -5.86
C ALA A 369 -2.33 18.01 -5.12
N TRP A 370 -3.10 18.42 -4.09
CA TRP A 370 -2.75 19.56 -3.26
C TRP A 370 -1.40 19.38 -2.57
N PHE A 371 -1.14 18.23 -1.95
CA PHE A 371 0.16 17.89 -1.40
C PHE A 371 1.22 17.72 -2.50
N SER A 372 0.90 16.99 -3.55
CA SER A 372 1.80 16.65 -4.66
C SER A 372 2.32 17.90 -5.39
N CYS A 373 1.45 18.85 -5.73
CA CYS A 373 1.82 20.04 -6.47
C CYS A 373 2.70 20.98 -5.65
N PHE A 374 2.37 21.17 -4.36
CA PHE A 374 3.21 21.93 -3.45
C PHE A 374 4.60 21.30 -3.29
N THR A 375 4.65 19.99 -3.06
CA THR A 375 5.91 19.22 -2.94
C THR A 375 6.73 19.32 -4.23
N ALA A 376 6.11 19.21 -5.41
CA ALA A 376 6.82 19.31 -6.68
C ALA A 376 7.43 20.69 -6.90
N VAL A 377 6.72 21.76 -6.57
CA VAL A 377 7.20 23.14 -6.74
C VAL A 377 8.26 23.51 -5.71
N GLU A 378 8.09 23.09 -4.46
CA GLU A 378 9.02 23.35 -3.35
C GLU A 378 10.06 22.22 -3.16
N ALA A 379 10.23 21.36 -4.15
CA ALA A 379 11.15 20.21 -4.09
C ALA A 379 12.59 20.58 -3.72
N SER A 380 13.07 21.77 -4.14
CA SER A 380 14.42 22.24 -3.80
C SER A 380 14.64 22.37 -2.29
N VAL A 381 13.68 22.93 -1.58
CA VAL A 381 13.73 23.09 -0.12
C VAL A 381 13.63 21.73 0.55
N LEU A 382 12.74 20.86 0.06
CA LEU A 382 12.58 19.51 0.59
C LEU A 382 13.83 18.66 0.40
N VAL A 383 14.44 18.68 -0.79
CA VAL A 383 15.72 17.98 -1.05
C VAL A 383 16.80 18.48 -0.12
N HIS A 384 16.89 19.80 0.09
CA HIS A 384 17.85 20.37 1.02
C HIS A 384 17.58 19.96 2.48
N ILE A 385 16.32 19.96 2.93
CA ILE A 385 15.95 19.55 4.30
C ILE A 385 16.24 18.06 4.52
N PHE A 386 15.84 17.20 3.58
CA PHE A 386 15.93 15.75 3.74
C PHE A 386 17.33 15.19 3.39
N GLY A 387 17.96 15.68 2.33
CA GLY A 387 19.21 15.12 1.81
C GLY A 387 20.45 16.01 1.99
N GLY A 388 20.28 17.31 2.22
CA GLY A 388 21.38 18.26 2.22
C GLY A 388 21.93 18.54 0.81
N ALA A 389 23.13 19.13 0.74
CA ALA A 389 23.76 19.52 -0.52
C ALA A 389 24.12 18.33 -1.43
N GLU A 390 24.49 17.18 -0.84
CA GLU A 390 24.88 15.98 -1.57
C GLU A 390 23.73 15.36 -2.40
N PHE A 391 22.48 15.66 -2.05
CA PHE A 391 21.30 15.23 -2.79
C PHE A 391 20.77 16.26 -3.78
N ALA A 392 21.50 17.32 -4.09
CA ALA A 392 21.04 18.36 -5.02
C ALA A 392 20.59 17.78 -6.38
N ALA A 393 21.27 16.74 -6.89
CA ALA A 393 20.90 16.05 -8.12
C ALA A 393 19.58 15.23 -8.01
N ALA A 394 19.06 14.98 -6.80
CA ALA A 394 17.75 14.36 -6.61
C ALA A 394 16.57 15.31 -6.87
N LEU A 395 16.81 16.60 -7.17
CA LEU A 395 15.76 17.60 -7.38
C LEU A 395 14.73 17.15 -8.42
N VAL A 396 15.19 16.80 -9.62
CA VAL A 396 14.29 16.41 -10.72
C VAL A 396 13.54 15.10 -10.43
N PRO A 397 14.21 14.01 -9.96
CA PRO A 397 13.50 12.83 -9.46
C PRO A 397 12.42 13.13 -8.42
N VAL A 398 12.69 14.02 -7.45
CA VAL A 398 11.73 14.40 -6.41
C VAL A 398 10.53 15.16 -7.00
N GLN A 399 10.78 16.11 -7.90
CA GLN A 399 9.72 16.87 -8.59
C GLN A 399 8.77 15.95 -9.34
N ILE A 400 9.30 14.98 -10.09
CA ILE A 400 8.51 14.03 -10.87
C ILE A 400 7.75 13.10 -9.92
N MET A 401 8.45 12.46 -8.97
CA MET A 401 7.85 11.51 -8.04
C MET A 401 6.79 12.14 -7.12
N ALA A 402 6.87 13.42 -6.84
CA ALA A 402 5.85 14.14 -6.08
C ALA A 402 4.45 14.05 -6.71
N LEU A 403 4.34 13.83 -8.03
CA LEU A 403 3.07 13.70 -8.72
C LEU A 403 2.47 12.28 -8.64
N TYR A 404 3.27 11.28 -8.28
CA TYR A 404 2.84 9.89 -8.17
C TYR A 404 1.65 9.66 -7.24
N PRO A 405 1.58 10.26 -6.02
CA PRO A 405 0.49 10.04 -5.07
C PRO A 405 -0.88 10.48 -5.57
N ALA A 406 -0.94 11.56 -6.37
CA ALA A 406 -2.19 12.01 -6.97
C ALA A 406 -2.78 10.93 -7.90
N HIS A 407 -1.96 10.37 -8.78
CA HIS A 407 -2.40 9.30 -9.66
C HIS A 407 -2.67 7.98 -8.92
N GLN A 408 -1.87 7.66 -7.89
CA GLN A 408 -2.09 6.46 -7.08
C GLN A 408 -3.43 6.51 -6.33
N ALA A 409 -3.82 7.67 -5.78
CA ALA A 409 -5.10 7.87 -5.14
C ALA A 409 -6.26 7.56 -6.09
N TYR A 410 -6.15 8.03 -7.31
CA TYR A 410 -7.12 7.80 -8.37
C TYR A 410 -7.19 6.32 -8.77
N GLY A 411 -6.02 5.67 -8.90
CA GLY A 411 -5.90 4.25 -9.23
C GLY A 411 -6.52 3.32 -8.19
N GLN A 412 -6.37 3.64 -6.91
CA GLN A 412 -6.99 2.86 -5.83
C GLN A 412 -8.53 2.88 -5.92
N LEU A 413 -9.12 4.01 -6.28
CA LEU A 413 -10.57 4.10 -6.46
C LEU A 413 -11.04 3.31 -7.69
N ALA A 414 -10.32 3.41 -8.81
CA ALA A 414 -10.64 2.64 -10.00
C ALA A 414 -10.53 1.13 -9.75
N SER A 415 -9.47 0.67 -9.07
CA SER A 415 -9.30 -0.74 -8.73
C SER A 415 -10.40 -1.26 -7.79
N SER A 416 -10.90 -0.39 -6.88
CA SER A 416 -12.01 -0.73 -5.97
C SER A 416 -13.28 -1.16 -6.71
N VAL A 417 -13.55 -0.63 -7.91
CA VAL A 417 -14.68 -1.07 -8.76
C VAL A 417 -14.52 -2.55 -9.15
N PHE A 418 -13.33 -2.93 -9.59
CA PHE A 418 -13.07 -4.30 -10.05
C PHE A 418 -13.05 -5.30 -8.89
N HIS A 419 -12.60 -4.87 -7.71
CA HIS A 419 -12.71 -5.67 -6.49
C HIS A 419 -14.17 -5.84 -6.06
N ALA A 420 -14.96 -4.76 -6.05
CA ALA A 420 -16.37 -4.78 -5.68
C ALA A 420 -17.23 -5.63 -6.64
N THR A 421 -16.88 -5.64 -7.93
CA THR A 421 -17.60 -6.39 -8.97
C THR A 421 -17.08 -7.83 -9.18
N GLY A 422 -16.03 -8.23 -8.46
CA GLY A 422 -15.38 -9.55 -8.61
C GLY A 422 -14.60 -9.73 -9.92
N LYS A 423 -14.41 -8.66 -10.71
CA LYS A 423 -13.71 -8.72 -12.01
C LYS A 423 -12.18 -8.59 -11.87
N THR A 424 -11.61 -9.32 -10.94
CA THR A 424 -10.17 -9.26 -10.61
C THR A 424 -9.24 -9.71 -11.75
N LYS A 425 -9.75 -10.49 -12.72
CA LYS A 425 -8.99 -10.86 -13.93
C LYS A 425 -8.55 -9.65 -14.74
N VAL A 426 -9.31 -8.55 -14.71
CA VAL A 426 -8.94 -7.28 -15.37
C VAL A 426 -7.72 -6.67 -14.71
N LEU A 427 -7.71 -6.59 -13.38
CA LEU A 427 -6.58 -6.08 -12.61
C LEU A 427 -5.31 -6.89 -12.87
N ARG A 428 -5.43 -8.22 -12.89
CA ARG A 428 -4.32 -9.11 -13.21
C ARG A 428 -3.76 -8.84 -14.61
N ASN A 429 -4.61 -8.79 -15.64
CA ASN A 429 -4.15 -8.58 -17.01
C ASN A 429 -3.49 -7.21 -17.19
N LEU A 430 -4.02 -6.17 -16.52
CA LEU A 430 -3.40 -4.84 -16.52
C LEU A 430 -2.05 -4.85 -15.80
N ALA A 431 -1.91 -5.57 -14.70
CA ALA A 431 -0.62 -5.72 -14.01
C ALA A 431 0.44 -6.36 -14.92
N PHE A 432 0.08 -7.35 -15.74
CA PHE A 432 0.98 -7.92 -16.75
C PHE A 432 1.44 -6.85 -17.76
N ILE A 433 0.51 -6.06 -18.30
CA ILE A 433 0.82 -4.99 -19.26
C ILE A 433 1.71 -3.94 -18.59
N GLU A 434 1.42 -3.57 -17.35
CA GLU A 434 2.18 -2.62 -16.55
C GLU A 434 3.63 -3.09 -16.35
N HIS A 435 3.83 -4.33 -15.94
CA HIS A 435 5.17 -4.87 -15.69
C HIS A 435 5.97 -5.02 -16.97
N PHE A 436 5.36 -5.54 -18.03
CA PHE A 436 6.06 -5.71 -19.31
C PHE A 436 6.36 -4.37 -19.99
N GLY A 437 5.36 -3.51 -20.13
CA GLY A 437 5.53 -2.17 -20.69
C GLY A 437 6.42 -1.29 -19.81
N GLY A 438 6.29 -1.43 -18.49
CA GLY A 438 7.13 -0.76 -17.51
C GLY A 438 8.61 -1.15 -17.64
N PHE A 439 8.93 -2.42 -17.83
CA PHE A 439 10.31 -2.87 -18.02
C PHE A 439 10.94 -2.31 -19.31
N LEU A 440 10.18 -2.32 -20.43
CA LEU A 440 10.64 -1.70 -21.66
C LEU A 440 10.91 -0.20 -21.49
N LEU A 441 10.05 0.49 -20.74
CA LEU A 441 10.20 1.91 -20.46
C LEU A 441 11.37 2.20 -19.50
N VAL A 442 11.63 1.32 -18.52
CA VAL A 442 12.84 1.42 -17.68
C VAL A 442 14.07 1.30 -18.54
N TRP A 443 14.14 0.28 -19.41
CA TRP A 443 15.30 0.11 -20.29
C TRP A 443 15.52 1.34 -21.16
N LEU A 444 14.49 1.85 -21.83
CA LEU A 444 14.57 3.03 -22.68
C LEU A 444 15.04 4.28 -21.93
N LEU A 445 14.59 4.49 -20.69
CA LEU A 445 14.89 5.72 -19.95
C LEU A 445 16.18 5.65 -19.12
N VAL A 446 16.58 4.46 -18.66
CA VAL A 446 17.70 4.29 -17.71
C VAL A 446 18.94 3.73 -18.40
N ALA A 447 18.80 2.79 -19.34
CA ALA A 447 19.98 2.23 -20.01
C ALA A 447 20.80 3.30 -20.73
N PRO A 448 22.12 3.12 -20.88
CA PRO A 448 23.00 4.06 -21.56
C PRO A 448 22.72 4.12 -23.07
N GLN A 449 23.22 5.18 -23.72
CA GLN A 449 22.90 5.46 -25.14
C GLN A 449 23.42 4.39 -26.10
N ASP A 450 24.53 3.74 -25.79
CA ASP A 450 25.08 2.61 -26.57
C ASP A 450 24.20 1.36 -26.53
N MET A 451 23.31 1.26 -25.53
CA MET A 451 22.31 0.20 -25.38
C MET A 451 20.86 0.65 -25.74
N LEU A 452 20.73 1.65 -26.60
CA LEU A 452 19.45 2.23 -27.05
C LEU A 452 18.64 2.88 -25.91
N GLY A 453 19.28 3.29 -24.84
CA GLY A 453 18.67 4.00 -23.73
C GLY A 453 18.95 5.50 -23.74
N MET A 454 18.38 6.23 -22.79
CA MET A 454 18.55 7.67 -22.63
C MET A 454 19.54 8.05 -21.51
N GLY A 455 19.94 7.12 -20.63
CA GLY A 455 20.88 7.35 -19.54
C GLY A 455 20.38 8.36 -18.49
N LEU A 456 19.08 8.39 -18.19
CA LEU A 456 18.49 9.40 -17.29
C LEU A 456 18.58 9.03 -15.79
N GLY A 457 19.13 7.87 -15.45
CA GLY A 457 19.34 7.44 -14.08
C GLY A 457 18.06 7.47 -13.22
N ALA A 458 18.19 8.03 -12.01
CA ALA A 458 17.06 8.19 -11.08
C ALA A 458 15.89 8.98 -11.68
N THR A 459 16.18 9.98 -12.54
CA THR A 459 15.15 10.75 -13.24
C THR A 459 14.37 9.88 -14.20
N GLY A 460 15.05 9.00 -14.95
CA GLY A 460 14.42 8.04 -15.87
C GLY A 460 13.47 7.09 -15.14
N LEU A 461 13.92 6.53 -14.01
CA LEU A 461 13.08 5.63 -13.21
C LEU A 461 11.88 6.36 -12.57
N ALA A 462 12.06 7.61 -12.12
CA ALA A 462 10.98 8.46 -11.63
C ALA A 462 9.94 8.76 -12.73
N LEU A 463 10.42 9.14 -13.92
CA LEU A 463 9.57 9.43 -15.09
C LEU A 463 8.78 8.18 -15.50
N LYS A 464 9.45 7.02 -15.60
CA LYS A 464 8.78 5.74 -15.85
C LYS A 464 7.65 5.49 -14.85
N THR A 465 7.97 5.63 -13.56
CA THR A 465 7.02 5.29 -12.50
C THR A 465 5.76 6.14 -12.58
N VAL A 466 5.90 7.46 -12.75
CA VAL A 466 4.75 8.38 -12.84
C VAL A 466 3.99 8.19 -14.16
N THR A 467 4.70 8.04 -15.29
CA THR A 467 4.07 7.84 -16.61
C THR A 467 3.29 6.53 -16.67
N THR A 468 3.90 5.42 -16.21
CA THR A 468 3.22 4.12 -16.17
C THR A 468 1.99 4.19 -15.27
N GLN A 469 2.11 4.80 -14.08
CA GLN A 469 0.98 4.99 -13.18
C GLN A 469 -0.14 5.82 -13.82
N PHE A 470 0.19 6.94 -14.47
CA PHE A 470 -0.79 7.77 -15.16
C PHE A 470 -1.54 6.99 -16.26
N ILE A 471 -0.81 6.26 -17.10
CA ILE A 471 -1.39 5.46 -18.19
C ILE A 471 -2.29 4.36 -17.63
N MET A 472 -1.79 3.57 -16.65
CA MET A 472 -2.53 2.43 -16.10
C MET A 472 -3.78 2.84 -15.35
N VAL A 473 -3.71 3.92 -14.59
CA VAL A 473 -4.86 4.45 -13.85
C VAL A 473 -5.95 4.93 -14.81
N ASN A 474 -5.59 5.67 -15.86
CA ASN A 474 -6.56 6.13 -16.84
C ASN A 474 -7.14 4.98 -17.67
N LEU A 475 -6.34 3.97 -18.01
CA LEU A 475 -6.82 2.74 -18.64
C LEU A 475 -7.83 2.00 -17.74
N LEU A 476 -7.54 1.94 -16.43
CA LEU A 476 -8.45 1.34 -15.44
C LEU A 476 -9.78 2.10 -15.36
N PHE A 477 -9.74 3.44 -15.34
CA PHE A 477 -10.94 4.29 -15.36
C PHE A 477 -11.73 4.13 -16.66
N TRP A 478 -11.04 4.07 -17.79
CA TRP A 478 -11.69 3.79 -19.08
C TRP A 478 -12.40 2.44 -19.07
N MET A 479 -11.78 1.39 -18.52
CA MET A 479 -12.43 0.09 -18.37
C MET A 479 -13.59 0.14 -17.37
N ALA A 480 -13.47 0.87 -16.27
CA ALA A 480 -14.55 1.06 -15.29
C ALA A 480 -15.76 1.77 -15.93
N SER A 481 -15.54 2.76 -16.82
CA SER A 481 -16.61 3.46 -17.54
C SER A 481 -17.43 2.56 -18.47
N ARG A 482 -16.94 1.34 -18.78
CA ARG A 482 -17.71 0.33 -19.52
C ARG A 482 -18.63 -0.50 -18.63
N LEU A 483 -18.43 -0.46 -17.31
CA LEU A 483 -19.20 -1.23 -16.33
C LEU A 483 -20.25 -0.40 -15.63
N ILE A 484 -19.97 0.86 -15.40
CA ILE A 484 -20.79 1.81 -14.64
C ILE A 484 -20.87 3.14 -15.40
N PRO A 485 -21.92 3.94 -15.21
CA PRO A 485 -22.12 5.21 -15.91
C PRO A 485 -21.10 6.26 -15.43
N LEU A 486 -19.94 6.30 -16.09
CA LEU A 486 -18.85 7.26 -15.85
C LEU A 486 -18.45 7.94 -17.14
N ASN A 487 -18.25 9.26 -17.09
CA ASN A 487 -17.69 9.99 -18.20
C ASN A 487 -16.16 10.05 -18.08
N PHE A 488 -15.47 9.18 -18.82
CA PHE A 488 -14.01 9.06 -18.82
C PHE A 488 -13.32 10.37 -19.20
N PHE A 489 -13.74 11.00 -20.30
CA PHE A 489 -13.10 12.23 -20.80
C PHE A 489 -13.25 13.39 -19.81
N ARG A 490 -14.41 13.54 -19.20
CA ARG A 490 -14.62 14.52 -18.13
C ARG A 490 -13.64 14.31 -16.98
N ASN A 491 -13.46 13.06 -16.53
CA ASN A 491 -12.54 12.74 -15.45
C ASN A 491 -11.08 13.01 -15.84
N LEU A 492 -10.68 12.71 -17.07
CA LEU A 492 -9.33 13.01 -17.57
C LEU A 492 -9.09 14.53 -17.64
N MET A 493 -10.06 15.29 -18.13
CA MET A 493 -9.97 16.77 -18.13
C MET A 493 -9.87 17.34 -16.72
N LEU A 494 -10.66 16.83 -15.77
CA LEU A 494 -10.61 17.27 -14.38
C LEU A 494 -9.23 17.01 -13.76
N GLN A 495 -8.57 15.87 -14.04
CA GLN A 495 -7.20 15.62 -13.59
C GLN A 495 -6.24 16.72 -14.08
N GLY A 496 -6.28 17.03 -15.37
CA GLY A 496 -5.44 18.10 -15.97
C GLY A 496 -5.71 19.47 -15.37
N LEU A 497 -7.00 19.84 -15.22
CA LEU A 497 -7.39 21.13 -14.65
C LEU A 497 -7.00 21.27 -13.17
N ILE A 498 -7.20 20.21 -12.36
CA ILE A 498 -6.80 20.22 -10.94
C ILE A 498 -5.29 20.36 -10.82
N LEU A 499 -4.52 19.54 -11.54
CA LEU A 499 -3.05 19.61 -11.50
C LEU A 499 -2.54 20.95 -12.00
N GLY A 500 -3.03 21.43 -13.15
CA GLY A 500 -2.58 22.69 -13.74
C GLY A 500 -2.88 23.89 -12.85
N SER A 501 -4.09 23.95 -12.28
CA SER A 501 -4.46 25.04 -11.37
C SER A 501 -3.66 25.03 -10.08
N LEU A 502 -3.50 23.84 -9.44
CA LEU A 502 -2.74 23.73 -8.19
C LEU A 502 -1.23 23.95 -8.39
N LEU A 503 -0.64 23.46 -9.49
CA LEU A 503 0.76 23.76 -9.85
C LEU A 503 0.95 25.25 -10.11
N GLY A 504 0.03 25.87 -10.85
CA GLY A 504 0.06 27.33 -11.10
C GLY A 504 -0.01 28.14 -9.82
N ILE A 505 -0.94 27.81 -8.91
CA ILE A 505 -1.04 28.48 -7.60
C ILE A 505 0.25 28.26 -6.77
N ALA A 506 0.77 27.04 -6.72
CA ALA A 506 1.99 26.76 -5.97
C ALA A 506 3.19 27.55 -6.52
N TRP A 507 3.30 27.62 -7.86
CA TRP A 507 4.36 28.40 -8.52
C TRP A 507 4.25 29.89 -8.21
N VAL A 508 3.04 30.47 -8.29
CA VAL A 508 2.80 31.89 -7.95
C VAL A 508 3.15 32.15 -6.48
N CYS A 509 2.75 31.27 -5.56
CA CYS A 509 3.09 31.42 -4.15
C CYS A 509 4.60 31.39 -3.90
N LYS A 510 5.32 30.48 -4.58
CA LYS A 510 6.78 30.39 -4.52
C LYS A 510 7.43 31.68 -5.02
N GLN A 511 6.99 32.23 -6.14
CA GLN A 511 7.53 33.50 -6.67
C GLN A 511 7.23 34.67 -5.74
N ALA A 512 5.99 34.78 -5.25
CA ALA A 512 5.59 35.85 -4.35
C ALA A 512 6.42 35.85 -3.05
N THR A 513 6.62 34.68 -2.45
CA THR A 513 7.45 34.57 -1.23
C THR A 513 8.95 34.76 -1.51
N GLY A 514 9.43 34.40 -2.70
CA GLY A 514 10.81 34.60 -3.14
C GLY A 514 11.20 36.08 -3.28
N ILE A 515 10.25 36.96 -3.61
CA ILE A 515 10.50 38.43 -3.69
C ILE A 515 10.83 39.02 -2.32
N TYR A 516 10.20 38.54 -1.25
CA TYR A 516 10.40 39.06 0.10
C TYR A 516 11.54 38.38 0.87
N PHE A 517 11.90 37.15 0.51
CA PHE A 517 12.89 36.34 1.20
C PHE A 517 13.90 35.77 0.17
N ALA A 518 14.76 36.63 -0.35
CA ALA A 518 15.74 36.26 -1.37
C ALA A 518 16.92 35.46 -0.81
N ASP A 519 17.22 35.59 0.50
CA ASP A 519 18.38 34.96 1.14
C ASP A 519 18.13 33.46 1.43
N ASP A 520 19.13 32.64 1.15
CA ASP A 520 19.13 31.20 1.43
C ASP A 520 18.99 30.89 2.93
N ALA A 521 19.39 31.78 3.83
CA ALA A 521 19.23 31.63 5.27
C ALA A 521 17.74 31.53 5.70
N HIS A 522 16.82 32.02 4.88
CA HIS A 522 15.38 32.04 5.19
C HIS A 522 14.56 31.01 4.41
N GLN A 523 15.20 30.04 3.76
CA GLN A 523 14.51 29.05 2.91
C GLN A 523 13.40 28.28 3.65
N VAL A 524 13.62 27.91 4.91
CA VAL A 524 12.62 27.19 5.70
C VAL A 524 11.42 28.07 6.03
N ILE A 525 11.65 29.34 6.39
CA ILE A 525 10.59 30.30 6.67
C ILE A 525 9.77 30.56 5.39
N ARG A 526 10.46 30.75 4.26
CA ARG A 526 9.84 30.90 2.94
C ARG A 526 8.96 29.69 2.58
N PHE A 527 9.44 28.48 2.83
CA PHE A 527 8.67 27.26 2.59
C PHE A 527 7.36 27.23 3.39
N PHE A 528 7.40 27.54 4.69
CA PHE A 528 6.18 27.57 5.50
C PHE A 528 5.23 28.71 5.08
N LEU A 529 5.76 29.89 4.76
CA LEU A 529 4.94 31.01 4.30
C LEU A 529 4.30 30.73 2.93
N SER A 530 5.08 30.15 2.00
CA SER A 530 4.58 29.65 0.71
C SER A 530 3.47 28.61 0.90
N GLY A 531 3.64 27.69 1.85
CA GLY A 531 2.63 26.67 2.18
C GLY A 531 1.34 27.24 2.75
N ILE A 532 1.43 28.25 3.62
CA ILE A 532 0.24 28.95 4.17
C ILE A 532 -0.48 29.69 3.05
N LEU A 533 0.23 30.44 2.23
CA LEU A 533 -0.35 31.19 1.10
C LEU A 533 -0.97 30.26 0.08
N TYR A 534 -0.29 29.17 -0.26
CA TYR A 534 -0.77 28.11 -1.14
C TYR A 534 -2.05 27.47 -0.61
N SER A 535 -2.10 27.15 0.69
CA SER A 535 -3.28 26.56 1.33
C SER A 535 -4.47 27.51 1.24
N PHE A 536 -4.25 28.80 1.50
CA PHE A 536 -5.29 29.82 1.42
C PHE A 536 -5.82 30.00 -0.01
N MET A 537 -4.93 30.12 -1.00
CA MET A 537 -5.32 30.28 -2.41
C MET A 537 -5.99 29.02 -2.96
N SER A 538 -5.50 27.83 -2.59
CA SER A 538 -6.11 26.56 -2.99
C SER A 538 -7.50 26.39 -2.37
N PHE A 539 -7.69 26.79 -1.11
CA PHE A 539 -9.02 26.85 -0.49
C PHE A 539 -9.94 27.82 -1.23
N GLY A 540 -9.44 28.99 -1.63
CA GLY A 540 -10.16 29.91 -2.50
C GLY A 540 -10.61 29.26 -3.82
N LEU A 541 -9.74 28.46 -4.46
CA LEU A 541 -10.09 27.69 -5.66
C LEU A 541 -11.21 26.67 -5.39
N VAL A 542 -11.18 25.97 -4.27
CA VAL A 542 -12.25 25.02 -3.89
C VAL A 542 -13.57 25.74 -3.67
N VAL A 543 -13.54 26.91 -3.05
CA VAL A 543 -14.74 27.76 -2.82
C VAL A 543 -15.29 28.31 -4.11
N THR A 544 -14.46 28.76 -5.03
CA THR A 544 -14.89 29.37 -6.31
C THR A 544 -15.31 28.33 -7.35
N CYS A 545 -14.66 27.18 -7.37
CA CYS A 545 -14.86 26.13 -8.36
C CYS A 545 -15.07 24.72 -7.70
N PRO A 546 -16.10 24.53 -6.85
CA PRO A 546 -16.30 23.26 -6.15
C PRO A 546 -16.55 22.08 -7.10
N TRP A 547 -17.13 22.34 -8.28
CA TRP A 547 -17.35 21.34 -9.31
C TRP A 547 -16.07 20.66 -9.81
N LEU A 548 -14.94 21.36 -9.74
CA LEU A 548 -13.62 20.84 -10.10
C LEU A 548 -13.24 19.66 -9.20
N PHE A 549 -13.65 19.72 -7.94
CA PHE A 549 -13.37 18.69 -6.92
C PHE A 549 -14.54 17.72 -6.70
N GLY A 550 -15.49 17.63 -7.64
CA GLY A 550 -16.63 16.72 -7.55
C GLY A 550 -17.68 17.09 -6.51
N CYS A 551 -17.62 18.31 -5.97
CA CYS A 551 -18.57 18.84 -4.99
C CYS A 551 -19.58 19.77 -5.65
N SER A 552 -20.82 19.77 -5.17
CA SER A 552 -21.79 20.82 -5.50
C SER A 552 -21.68 21.98 -4.50
N TRP A 553 -22.17 23.17 -4.89
CA TRP A 553 -22.28 24.31 -3.97
C TRP A 553 -23.14 23.98 -2.74
N GLN A 554 -24.13 23.10 -2.89
CA GLN A 554 -24.99 22.66 -1.80
C GLN A 554 -24.20 21.77 -0.82
N ASP A 555 -23.41 20.81 -1.31
CA ASP A 555 -22.55 19.96 -0.49
C ASP A 555 -21.56 20.78 0.33
N PHE A 556 -20.94 21.78 -0.32
CA PHE A 556 -19.99 22.67 0.33
C PHE A 556 -20.65 23.50 1.43
N ARG A 557 -21.84 24.05 1.15
CA ARG A 557 -22.63 24.79 2.14
C ARG A 557 -23.05 23.93 3.33
N GLU A 558 -23.50 22.70 3.10
CA GLU A 558 -23.82 21.74 4.17
C GLU A 558 -22.61 21.40 5.02
N MET A 559 -21.44 21.22 4.42
CA MET A 559 -20.19 20.99 5.13
C MET A 559 -19.83 22.17 6.05
N LEU A 560 -19.93 23.40 5.54
CA LEU A 560 -19.68 24.62 6.32
C LEU A 560 -20.68 24.80 7.47
N ILE A 561 -21.94 24.44 7.27
CA ILE A 561 -22.98 24.44 8.32
C ILE A 561 -22.65 23.39 9.40
N ARG A 562 -22.25 22.18 9.01
CA ARG A 562 -21.84 21.10 9.96
C ARG A 562 -20.60 21.47 10.76
N LEU A 563 -19.66 22.18 10.16
CA LEU A 563 -18.47 22.71 10.83
C LEU A 563 -18.78 23.94 11.71
N ARG A 564 -20.05 24.38 11.80
CA ARG A 564 -20.50 25.58 12.51
C ARG A 564 -19.84 26.90 12.06
N LEU A 565 -19.24 26.90 10.86
CA LEU A 565 -18.62 28.11 10.27
C LEU A 565 -19.65 29.08 9.68
N ILE A 566 -20.83 28.57 9.31
CA ILE A 566 -21.96 29.37 8.82
C ILE A 566 -23.23 28.95 9.58
N LYS A 567 -24.03 29.92 10.03
CA LYS A 567 -25.34 29.68 10.65
C LYS A 567 -26.32 29.11 9.62
N ARG A 568 -27.10 28.11 9.99
CA ARG A 568 -28.24 27.63 9.20
C ARG A 568 -29.22 28.81 9.05
N LYS A 569 -29.43 29.28 7.83
CA LYS A 569 -30.58 30.16 7.58
C LYS A 569 -31.83 29.34 7.78
N ALA A 570 -32.63 29.72 8.80
CA ALA A 570 -33.93 29.13 9.10
C ALA A 570 -34.89 29.27 7.94
#